data_33e4213a86fd984123b51da29226ae31
#
_entry.id   33e4213a86fd984123b51da29226ae31
#
_cell.length_a   1.000
_cell.length_b   1.000
_cell.length_c   1.000
_cell.angle_alpha   90.00
_cell.angle_beta   90.00
_cell.angle_gamma   90.00
#
_symmetry.space_group_name_H-M   'P 1'
#
loop_
_entity.id
_entity.type
_entity.pdbx_description
1 polymer ?
#
loop_
_entity_poly.entity_id
_entity_poly.type
_entity_poly.pdbx_seq_one_letter_code
_entity_poly.pdbx_strand_id
1 'polypeptide(L)'
;STSGLVPMIDKLAEVTDAALTISLHAPNDKLRNDLVPLNKKYPIKKLLEAVMRYVEKCGDQRKTTMEYILINKVNDSIDDAKELAKILRDVPSKINLIPFNPFPGTEYKRPSNMRVETFKKALQKEGYITTVRTTRGEDIMAACGQLVGKVNDKTRRKERSQNKGRRI
;
A
#
# COMPACT_ATOMS: atom_id res chain seq x y z
N SER A 1 -5.42 1.07 8.18
CA SER A 1 -4.98 0.74 6.81
C SER A 1 -4.88 -0.77 6.61
N THR A 2 -4.96 -1.22 5.36
CA THR A 2 -4.85 -2.63 4.99
C THR A 2 -4.16 -2.81 3.65
N SER A 3 -3.41 -3.90 3.51
CA SER A 3 -2.83 -4.33 2.23
C SER A 3 -3.83 -5.04 1.31
N GLY A 4 -5.11 -5.18 1.74
CA GLY A 4 -6.16 -5.74 0.91
C GLY A 4 -6.58 -7.16 1.27
N LEU A 5 -6.66 -7.49 2.55
CA LEU A 5 -7.28 -8.73 3.01
C LEU A 5 -8.81 -8.61 2.86
N VAL A 6 -9.31 -8.92 1.66
CA VAL A 6 -10.69 -8.68 1.23
C VAL A 6 -11.75 -9.14 2.25
N PRO A 7 -11.72 -10.36 2.82
CA PRO A 7 -12.73 -10.77 3.80
C PRO A 7 -12.76 -9.93 5.07
N MET A 8 -11.64 -9.29 5.41
CA MET A 8 -11.58 -8.40 6.58
C MET A 8 -12.10 -7.00 6.28
N ILE A 9 -12.03 -6.55 5.02
CA ILE A 9 -12.67 -5.30 4.59
C ILE A 9 -14.19 -5.44 4.70
N ASP A 10 -14.73 -6.56 4.22
CA ASP A 10 -16.16 -6.84 4.31
C ASP A 10 -16.64 -6.90 5.78
N LYS A 11 -15.90 -7.61 6.66
CA LYS A 11 -16.19 -7.64 8.10
C LYS A 11 -16.06 -6.26 8.78
N LEU A 12 -15.07 -5.47 8.37
CA LEU A 12 -14.88 -4.13 8.92
C LEU A 12 -16.10 -3.24 8.66
N ALA A 13 -16.69 -3.35 7.48
CA ALA A 13 -17.89 -2.63 7.12
C ALA A 13 -19.13 -2.99 8.01
N GLU A 14 -19.09 -4.11 8.72
CA GLU A 14 -20.18 -4.52 9.65
C GLU A 14 -20.07 -3.87 11.02
N VAL A 15 -18.86 -3.50 11.43
CA VAL A 15 -18.59 -3.08 12.82
C VAL A 15 -18.17 -1.63 12.97
N THR A 16 -17.80 -0.95 11.87
CA THR A 16 -17.33 0.44 11.93
C THR A 16 -17.48 1.15 10.59
N ASP A 17 -17.55 2.46 10.67
CA ASP A 17 -17.54 3.40 9.55
C ASP A 17 -16.22 4.18 9.45
N ALA A 18 -15.14 3.69 10.05
CA ALA A 18 -13.83 4.34 10.06
C ALA A 18 -13.29 4.62 8.65
N ALA A 19 -12.48 5.67 8.51
CA ALA A 19 -11.84 5.96 7.23
C ALA A 19 -10.92 4.82 6.78
N LEU A 20 -11.17 4.27 5.58
CA LEU A 20 -10.42 3.14 5.04
C LEU A 20 -9.20 3.64 4.24
N THR A 21 -8.05 3.05 4.52
CA THR A 21 -6.80 3.29 3.79
C THR A 21 -6.29 1.99 3.20
N ILE A 22 -6.00 1.97 1.90
CA ILE A 22 -5.54 0.81 1.14
C ILE A 22 -4.09 1.02 0.69
N SER A 23 -3.20 0.12 1.08
CA SER A 23 -1.85 0.03 0.54
C SER A 23 -1.90 -0.62 -0.85
N LEU A 24 -2.15 0.20 -1.88
CA LEU A 24 -2.31 -0.27 -3.26
C LEU A 24 -0.96 -0.50 -3.94
N HIS A 25 -0.09 0.50 -3.95
CA HIS A 25 1.33 0.49 -4.34
C HIS A 25 1.65 0.16 -5.79
N ALA A 26 0.71 -0.26 -6.61
CA ALA A 26 0.93 -0.56 -8.02
C ALA A 26 -0.34 -0.30 -8.85
N PRO A 27 -0.20 0.07 -10.14
CA PRO A 27 -1.33 0.31 -11.02
C PRO A 27 -1.88 -0.97 -11.66
N ASN A 28 -1.16 -2.10 -11.57
CA ASN A 28 -1.56 -3.39 -12.17
C ASN A 28 -1.16 -4.58 -11.29
N ASP A 29 -1.80 -5.72 -11.56
CA ASP A 29 -1.58 -6.94 -10.78
C ASP A 29 -0.17 -7.51 -10.92
N LYS A 30 0.47 -7.37 -12.09
CA LYS A 30 1.82 -7.89 -12.32
C LYS A 30 2.79 -7.28 -11.31
N LEU A 31 2.86 -5.96 -11.25
CA LEU A 31 3.74 -5.26 -10.33
C LEU A 31 3.26 -5.40 -8.87
N ARG A 32 1.95 -5.40 -8.66
CA ARG A 32 1.42 -5.55 -7.30
C ARG A 32 1.72 -6.92 -6.69
N ASN A 33 1.80 -7.98 -7.50
CA ASN A 33 2.18 -9.31 -7.02
C ASN A 33 3.58 -9.36 -6.41
N ASP A 34 4.48 -8.50 -6.92
CA ASP A 34 5.86 -8.41 -6.44
C ASP A 34 5.95 -7.50 -5.19
N LEU A 35 5.26 -6.36 -5.21
CA LEU A 35 5.31 -5.39 -4.11
C LEU A 35 4.42 -5.78 -2.93
N VAL A 36 3.29 -6.42 -3.19
CA VAL A 36 2.27 -6.83 -2.21
C VAL A 36 1.83 -8.27 -2.50
N PRO A 37 2.54 -9.29 -2.01
CA PRO A 37 2.28 -10.71 -2.35
C PRO A 37 0.85 -11.19 -2.07
N LEU A 38 0.11 -10.50 -1.17
CA LEU A 38 -1.29 -10.76 -0.89
C LEU A 38 -2.18 -10.59 -2.15
N ASN A 39 -1.71 -9.81 -3.14
CA ASN A 39 -2.41 -9.59 -4.40
C ASN A 39 -2.65 -10.89 -5.19
N LYS A 40 -1.76 -11.87 -5.08
CA LYS A 40 -1.93 -13.19 -5.72
C LYS A 40 -3.23 -13.87 -5.28
N LYS A 41 -3.66 -13.63 -4.04
CA LYS A 41 -4.93 -14.16 -3.50
C LYS A 41 -6.10 -13.22 -3.76
N TYR A 42 -5.87 -11.92 -3.67
CA TYR A 42 -6.88 -10.87 -3.85
C TYR A 42 -6.37 -9.84 -4.87
N PRO A 43 -6.55 -10.10 -6.18
CA PRO A 43 -6.18 -9.18 -7.26
C PRO A 43 -6.85 -7.82 -7.11
N ILE A 44 -6.28 -6.79 -7.74
CA ILE A 44 -6.73 -5.39 -7.65
C ILE A 44 -8.24 -5.28 -7.87
N LYS A 45 -8.78 -5.95 -8.88
CA LYS A 45 -10.23 -5.92 -9.15
C LYS A 45 -11.05 -6.34 -7.93
N LYS A 46 -10.72 -7.51 -7.33
CA LYS A 46 -11.43 -8.00 -6.12
C LYS A 46 -11.26 -7.07 -4.92
N LEU A 47 -10.08 -6.48 -4.80
CA LEU A 47 -9.81 -5.50 -3.74
C LEU A 47 -10.67 -4.25 -3.91
N LEU A 48 -10.72 -3.68 -5.11
CA LEU A 48 -11.50 -2.47 -5.38
C LEU A 48 -13.01 -2.71 -5.27
N GLU A 49 -13.50 -3.88 -5.67
CA GLU A 49 -14.89 -4.30 -5.43
C GLU A 49 -15.23 -4.34 -3.92
N ALA A 50 -14.32 -4.85 -3.08
CA ALA A 50 -14.51 -4.84 -1.63
C ALA A 50 -14.48 -3.42 -1.04
N VAL A 51 -13.61 -2.55 -1.57
CA VAL A 51 -13.58 -1.14 -1.19
C VAL A 51 -14.90 -0.45 -1.55
N MET A 52 -15.46 -0.72 -2.72
CA MET A 52 -16.75 -0.17 -3.13
C MET A 52 -17.88 -0.62 -2.18
N ARG A 53 -17.97 -1.91 -1.88
CA ARG A 53 -18.94 -2.40 -0.89
C ARG A 53 -18.79 -1.72 0.48
N TYR A 54 -17.54 -1.48 0.90
CA TYR A 54 -17.26 -0.75 2.15
C TYR A 54 -17.80 0.68 2.09
N VAL A 55 -17.51 1.42 1.01
CA VAL A 55 -17.96 2.79 0.82
C VAL A 55 -19.47 2.88 0.78
N GLU A 56 -20.14 2.01 0.02
CA GLU A 56 -21.61 1.93 -0.08
C GLU A 56 -22.26 1.72 1.30
N LYS A 57 -21.68 0.83 2.11
CA LYS A 57 -22.21 0.53 3.44
C LYS A 57 -21.98 1.66 4.46
N CYS A 58 -20.85 2.35 4.38
CA CYS A 58 -20.49 3.44 5.29
C CYS A 58 -21.08 4.81 4.90
N GLY A 59 -21.77 4.88 3.76
CA GLY A 59 -22.39 6.10 3.25
C GLY A 59 -21.49 6.92 2.32
N ASP A 60 -22.11 7.56 1.38
CA ASP A 60 -21.59 8.09 0.11
C ASP A 60 -20.57 9.25 0.23
N GLN A 61 -20.41 9.82 1.40
CA GLN A 61 -19.56 11.01 1.61
C GLN A 61 -18.09 10.70 1.91
N ARG A 62 -17.72 9.43 2.04
CA ARG A 62 -16.39 9.03 2.52
C ARG A 62 -15.51 8.55 1.37
N LYS A 63 -14.49 9.34 1.06
CA LYS A 63 -13.44 8.91 0.15
C LYS A 63 -12.44 8.01 0.87
N THR A 64 -12.12 6.88 0.29
CA THR A 64 -11.01 6.04 0.74
C THR A 64 -9.67 6.70 0.44
N THR A 65 -8.61 6.28 1.12
CA THR A 65 -7.25 6.72 0.82
C THR A 65 -6.49 5.58 0.16
N MET A 66 -5.97 5.81 -1.05
CA MET A 66 -5.07 4.88 -1.73
C MET A 66 -3.64 5.30 -1.46
N GLU A 67 -2.91 4.52 -0.68
CA GLU A 67 -1.47 4.71 -0.51
C GLU A 67 -0.72 4.10 -1.68
N TYR A 68 0.17 4.88 -2.25
CA TYR A 68 0.98 4.48 -3.39
C TYR A 68 2.44 4.82 -3.14
N ILE A 69 3.26 3.79 -2.95
CA ILE A 69 4.69 3.95 -2.81
C ILE A 69 5.32 4.21 -4.17
N LEU A 70 6.03 5.33 -4.30
CA LEU A 70 6.74 5.69 -5.53
C LEU A 70 8.18 5.19 -5.49
N ILE A 71 8.52 4.31 -6.42
CA ILE A 71 9.84 3.69 -6.54
C ILE A 71 10.45 4.09 -7.88
N ASN A 72 11.64 4.65 -7.85
CA ASN A 72 12.34 5.13 -9.04
C ASN A 72 12.45 4.06 -10.13
N LYS A 73 11.99 4.38 -11.34
CA LYS A 73 12.01 3.52 -12.54
C LYS A 73 11.26 2.18 -12.38
N VAL A 74 10.37 2.07 -11.40
CA VAL A 74 9.56 0.87 -11.18
C VAL A 74 8.09 1.17 -11.42
N ASN A 75 7.55 2.21 -10.77
CA ASN A 75 6.15 2.58 -10.83
C ASN A 75 5.93 4.11 -10.77
N ASP A 76 6.91 4.88 -11.25
CA ASP A 76 6.96 6.34 -11.15
C ASP A 76 6.83 7.04 -12.50
N SER A 77 6.37 6.33 -13.55
CA SER A 77 6.16 6.90 -14.87
C SER A 77 4.80 7.61 -14.99
N ILE A 78 4.67 8.48 -16.00
CA ILE A 78 3.37 9.13 -16.30
C ILE A 78 2.33 8.08 -16.73
N ASP A 79 2.76 7.02 -17.39
CA ASP A 79 1.85 5.95 -17.82
C ASP A 79 1.35 5.13 -16.63
N ASP A 80 2.19 4.89 -15.61
CA ASP A 80 1.76 4.31 -14.33
C ASP A 80 0.71 5.21 -13.64
N ALA A 81 0.89 6.54 -13.67
CA ALA A 81 -0.09 7.46 -13.12
C ALA A 81 -1.44 7.40 -13.84
N LYS A 82 -1.43 7.34 -15.18
CA LYS A 82 -2.65 7.19 -15.98
C LYS A 82 -3.32 5.84 -15.76
N GLU A 83 -2.55 4.76 -15.69
CA GLU A 83 -3.06 3.42 -15.40
C GLU A 83 -3.70 3.38 -14.01
N LEU A 84 -3.05 3.97 -13.00
CA LEU A 84 -3.60 4.12 -11.66
C LEU A 84 -4.90 4.91 -11.66
N ALA A 85 -4.96 6.03 -12.36
CA ALA A 85 -6.17 6.81 -12.50
C ALA A 85 -7.30 6.01 -13.17
N LYS A 86 -6.98 5.22 -14.19
CA LYS A 86 -7.93 4.37 -14.90
C LYS A 86 -8.56 3.32 -14.00
N ILE A 87 -7.77 2.60 -13.20
CA ILE A 87 -8.30 1.54 -12.32
C ILE A 87 -9.10 2.08 -11.15
N LEU A 88 -8.85 3.34 -10.75
CA LEU A 88 -9.56 4.00 -9.65
C LEU A 88 -10.76 4.84 -10.09
N ARG A 89 -11.09 4.87 -11.38
CA ARG A 89 -12.11 5.79 -11.95
C ARG A 89 -13.43 5.76 -11.20
N ASP A 90 -13.90 4.56 -10.86
CA ASP A 90 -15.21 4.36 -10.23
C ASP A 90 -15.10 4.26 -8.70
N VAL A 91 -13.90 4.43 -8.13
CA VAL A 91 -13.66 4.28 -6.70
C VAL A 91 -13.50 5.67 -6.05
N PRO A 92 -14.43 6.11 -5.18
CA PRO A 92 -14.31 7.37 -4.47
C PRO A 92 -13.05 7.39 -3.58
N SER A 93 -11.97 7.97 -4.09
CA SER A 93 -10.68 7.89 -3.42
C SER A 93 -9.87 9.18 -3.52
N LYS A 94 -8.98 9.37 -2.57
CA LYS A 94 -7.84 10.28 -2.62
C LYS A 94 -6.55 9.46 -2.63
N ILE A 95 -5.50 9.99 -3.21
CA ILE A 95 -4.23 9.29 -3.37
C ILE A 95 -3.17 9.92 -2.46
N ASN A 96 -2.49 9.10 -1.68
CA ASN A 96 -1.37 9.51 -0.86
C ASN A 96 -0.08 8.87 -1.41
N LEU A 97 0.75 9.68 -2.04
CA LEU A 97 2.03 9.26 -2.59
C LEU A 97 3.08 9.19 -1.48
N ILE A 98 3.80 8.10 -1.44
CA ILE A 98 4.86 7.84 -0.45
C ILE A 98 6.16 7.62 -1.23
N PRO A 99 7.02 8.65 -1.40
CA PRO A 99 8.32 8.44 -2.01
C PRO A 99 9.09 7.39 -1.24
N PHE A 100 9.61 6.37 -1.95
CA PHE A 100 10.34 5.28 -1.35
C PHE A 100 11.54 5.78 -0.54
N ASN A 101 11.71 5.26 0.66
CA ASN A 101 12.89 5.52 1.49
C ASN A 101 13.80 4.28 1.46
N PRO A 102 14.99 4.35 0.83
CA PRO A 102 15.89 3.22 0.75
C PRO A 102 16.33 2.73 2.13
N PHE A 103 16.54 1.42 2.26
CA PHE A 103 17.07 0.77 3.46
C PHE A 103 18.17 -0.23 3.08
N PRO A 104 19.06 -0.61 4.01
CA PRO A 104 20.12 -1.56 3.72
C PRO A 104 19.60 -2.88 3.14
N GLY A 105 20.20 -3.31 2.02
CA GLY A 105 19.84 -4.57 1.34
C GLY A 105 18.72 -4.43 0.29
N THR A 106 18.16 -3.24 0.05
CA THR A 106 17.23 -3.02 -1.06
C THR A 106 17.95 -2.49 -2.29
N GLU A 107 17.54 -2.95 -3.47
CA GLU A 107 17.96 -2.40 -4.77
C GLU A 107 17.08 -1.23 -5.22
N TYR A 108 15.92 -1.05 -4.60
CA TYR A 108 15.00 0.04 -4.92
C TYR A 108 15.56 1.40 -4.51
N LYS A 109 15.24 2.41 -5.33
CA LYS A 109 15.73 3.78 -5.13
C LYS A 109 14.55 4.75 -4.98
N ARG A 110 14.81 5.85 -4.25
CA ARG A 110 13.87 6.95 -4.15
C ARG A 110 13.79 7.69 -5.50
N PRO A 111 12.58 8.02 -5.98
CA PRO A 111 12.44 8.88 -7.14
C PRO A 111 12.90 10.31 -6.83
N SER A 112 13.31 11.06 -7.85
CA SER A 112 13.63 12.48 -7.69
C SER A 112 12.37 13.28 -7.34
N ASN A 113 12.53 14.40 -6.64
CA ASN A 113 11.41 15.28 -6.30
C ASN A 113 10.64 15.75 -7.55
N MET A 114 11.35 15.98 -8.64
CA MET A 114 10.74 16.35 -9.93
C MET A 114 9.81 15.22 -10.45
N ARG A 115 10.23 13.95 -10.36
CA ARG A 115 9.38 12.81 -10.74
C ARG A 115 8.16 12.67 -9.86
N VAL A 116 8.33 12.85 -8.55
CA VAL A 116 7.20 12.84 -7.58
C VAL A 116 6.18 13.91 -7.94
N GLU A 117 6.62 15.14 -8.19
CA GLU A 117 5.72 16.24 -8.57
C GLU A 117 5.09 16.03 -9.94
N THR A 118 5.81 15.47 -10.91
CA THR A 118 5.27 15.14 -12.23
C THR A 118 4.17 14.08 -12.12
N PHE A 119 4.41 13.02 -11.35
CA PHE A 119 3.42 11.96 -11.09
C PHE A 119 2.19 12.51 -10.40
N LYS A 120 2.37 13.32 -9.36
CA LYS A 120 1.29 14.00 -8.63
C LYS A 120 0.45 14.88 -9.58
N LYS A 121 1.10 15.70 -10.39
CA LYS A 121 0.38 16.56 -11.37
C LYS A 121 -0.40 15.75 -12.39
N ALA A 122 0.12 14.61 -12.83
CA ALA A 122 -0.58 13.71 -13.73
C ALA A 122 -1.89 13.19 -13.09
N LEU A 123 -1.85 12.73 -11.84
CA LEU A 123 -3.04 12.30 -11.11
C LEU A 123 -4.03 13.44 -10.83
N GLN A 124 -3.52 14.63 -10.51
CA GLN A 124 -4.37 15.82 -10.30
C GLN A 124 -5.10 16.23 -11.59
N LYS A 125 -4.43 16.10 -12.75
CA LYS A 125 -5.04 16.34 -14.08
C LYS A 125 -6.17 15.35 -14.37
N GLU A 126 -6.08 14.12 -13.87
CA GLU A 126 -7.14 13.10 -13.93
C GLU A 126 -8.24 13.31 -12.87
N GLY A 127 -8.18 14.40 -12.07
CA GLY A 127 -9.21 14.78 -11.10
C GLY A 127 -9.00 14.23 -9.67
N TYR A 128 -7.87 13.58 -9.38
CA TYR A 128 -7.63 13.02 -8.05
C TYR A 128 -7.03 14.03 -7.07
N ILE A 129 -7.59 14.08 -5.86
CA ILE A 129 -6.93 14.73 -4.73
C ILE A 129 -5.69 13.92 -4.39
N THR A 130 -4.52 14.50 -4.62
CA THR A 130 -3.25 13.79 -4.44
C THR A 130 -2.34 14.54 -3.46
N THR A 131 -1.95 13.86 -2.40
CA THR A 131 -0.99 14.34 -1.39
C THR A 131 0.33 13.59 -1.52
N VAL A 132 1.41 14.20 -1.05
CA VAL A 132 2.71 13.55 -0.93
C VAL A 132 3.10 13.50 0.54
N ARG A 133 3.42 12.32 1.03
CA ARG A 133 3.92 12.15 2.39
C ARG A 133 5.34 12.72 2.49
N THR A 134 5.49 13.78 3.27
CA THR A 134 6.80 14.31 3.62
C THR A 134 7.37 13.48 4.76
N THR A 135 8.48 12.81 4.56
CA THR A 135 9.23 12.14 5.61
C THR A 135 9.85 13.22 6.50
N ARG A 136 9.36 13.38 7.72
CA ARG A 136 10.05 14.14 8.74
C ARG A 136 11.13 13.24 9.32
N GLY A 137 12.39 13.60 9.16
CA GLY A 137 13.55 12.87 9.67
C GLY A 137 14.18 11.97 8.58
N GLU A 138 14.95 12.57 7.67
CA GLU A 138 15.82 11.82 6.74
C GLU A 138 16.91 11.03 7.49
N ASP A 139 17.16 11.38 8.75
CA ASP A 139 18.22 10.81 9.60
C ASP A 139 17.74 9.61 10.46
N ILE A 140 16.46 9.30 10.47
CA ILE A 140 15.93 8.18 11.24
C ILE A 140 15.39 7.15 10.24
N MET A 141 15.93 5.93 10.27
CA MET A 141 15.44 4.77 9.51
C MET A 141 14.03 4.34 9.98
N ALA A 142 13.09 5.25 9.91
CA ALA A 142 11.71 5.06 10.34
C ALA A 142 10.77 5.25 9.15
N ALA A 143 10.67 4.21 8.30
CA ALA A 143 9.49 4.06 7.47
C ALA A 143 8.51 3.12 8.18
N CYS A 144 7.23 3.47 8.18
CA CYS A 144 6.17 2.63 8.72
C CYS A 144 6.24 1.24 8.05
N GLY A 145 6.48 0.18 8.82
CA GLY A 145 6.69 -1.17 8.31
C GLY A 145 8.14 -1.55 8.00
N GLN A 146 9.09 -0.61 8.01
CA GLN A 146 10.53 -0.87 7.82
C GLN A 146 11.32 -0.94 9.13
N LEU A 147 10.67 -0.91 10.28
CA LEU A 147 11.28 -1.25 11.55
C LEU A 147 11.51 -2.78 11.62
N VAL A 148 12.19 -3.33 10.64
CA VAL A 148 12.95 -4.56 10.79
C VAL A 148 14.31 -4.16 11.39
N GLY A 149 14.25 -3.42 12.46
CA GLY A 149 15.37 -3.28 13.36
C GLY A 149 15.58 -4.66 14.00
N LYS A 150 16.81 -4.97 14.36
CA LYS A 150 17.29 -6.09 15.18
C LYS A 150 16.33 -6.41 16.36
N VAL A 151 15.13 -6.83 16.06
CA VAL A 151 14.23 -7.45 17.02
C VAL A 151 14.71 -8.89 17.11
N ASN A 152 15.54 -9.17 18.09
CA ASN A 152 15.73 -10.53 18.56
C ASN A 152 14.33 -11.09 18.83
N ASP A 153 13.93 -12.09 18.05
CA ASP A 153 12.63 -12.74 18.24
C ASP A 153 12.54 -13.29 19.67
N LYS A 154 11.91 -12.53 20.54
CA LYS A 154 11.68 -12.88 21.94
C LYS A 154 10.63 -13.98 22.10
N THR A 155 10.01 -14.45 21.02
CA THR A 155 8.90 -15.41 21.09
C THR A 155 9.33 -16.87 21.20
N ARG A 156 10.63 -17.21 21.17
CA ARG A 156 11.18 -18.57 21.31
C ARG A 156 10.51 -19.65 20.46
N ARG A 157 9.87 -19.27 19.35
CA ARG A 157 9.16 -20.23 18.49
C ARG A 157 10.09 -21.24 17.83
N LYS A 158 11.34 -20.89 17.56
CA LYS A 158 12.34 -21.81 16.98
C LYS A 158 12.79 -22.91 17.95
N GLU A 159 12.81 -22.66 19.26
CA GLU A 159 13.21 -23.66 20.24
C GLU A 159 12.15 -24.75 20.47
N ARG A 160 10.86 -24.45 20.25
CA ARG A 160 9.79 -25.44 20.42
C ARG A 160 9.69 -26.47 19.31
N SER A 161 10.20 -26.19 18.10
CA SER A 161 10.20 -27.19 17.01
C SER A 161 11.35 -28.19 17.10
N GLN A 162 12.47 -27.84 17.72
CA GLN A 162 13.60 -28.73 17.89
C GLN A 162 13.44 -29.70 19.08
N ASN A 163 12.61 -29.37 20.07
CA ASN A 163 12.41 -30.20 21.26
C ASN A 163 11.29 -31.25 21.11
N LYS A 164 10.52 -31.23 19.99
CA LYS A 164 9.54 -32.29 19.67
C LYS A 164 10.16 -33.54 19.01
N GLY A 165 11.41 -33.49 18.62
CA GLY A 165 12.13 -34.62 17.98
C GLY A 165 13.00 -35.49 18.93
N ARG A 166 12.99 -35.26 20.24
CA ARG A 166 13.75 -36.03 21.20
C ARG A 166 12.86 -36.57 22.33
N ARG A 167 11.93 -37.40 21.99
CA ARG A 167 11.29 -38.37 22.92
C ARG A 167 10.98 -39.62 22.12
N ILE A 168 11.91 -40.51 22.09
CA ILE A 168 11.73 -41.95 21.97
C ILE A 168 12.34 -42.52 23.24
#